data_74325a143cc8ca803a7fa55d605b435e
#
_entry.id   74325a143cc8ca803a7fa55d605b435e
#
_cell.length_a   1.000
_cell.length_b   1.000
_cell.length_c   1.000
_cell.angle_alpha   90.00
_cell.angle_beta   90.00
_cell.angle_gamma   90.00
#
_symmetry.space_group_name_H-M   'P 1'
#
loop_
_entity.id
_entity.type
_entity.pdbx_description
1 polymer ?
#
loop_
_entity_poly.entity_id
_entity_poly.type
_entity_poly.pdbx_seq_one_letter_code
_entity_poly.pdbx_strand_id
1 'polypeptide(L)' 'MKITLKRSVIGRPEYQVQTVKALGLKKIGDSRELNDSPAIRGMVNTVKHLLEVQE' A
#
# COMPACT_ATOMS: atom_id res chain seq x y z
N MET A 1 3.24 10.42 -5.85
CA MET A 1 2.10 9.75 -5.22
C MET A 1 2.46 9.39 -3.78
N LYS A 2 1.66 9.80 -2.84
CA LYS A 2 1.86 9.47 -1.43
C LYS A 2 0.80 8.47 -0.99
N ILE A 3 1.23 7.41 -0.32
CA ILE A 3 0.32 6.39 0.19
C ILE A 3 0.48 6.28 1.69
N THR A 4 -0.63 6.03 2.37
CA THR A 4 -0.65 5.85 3.83
C THR A 4 -1.46 4.61 4.15
N LEU A 5 -0.93 3.75 5.00
CA LEU A 5 -1.65 2.54 5.41
C LEU A 5 -2.73 2.92 6.42
N LYS A 6 -3.98 2.68 6.06
CA LYS A 6 -5.14 3.03 6.89
C LYS A 6 -5.74 1.83 7.61
N ARG A 7 -5.60 0.64 7.06
CA ARG A 7 -6.20 -0.57 7.62
C ARG A 7 -5.14 -1.62 7.87
N SER A 8 -5.36 -2.45 8.89
CA SER A 8 -4.44 -3.52 9.23
C SER A 8 -4.39 -4.58 8.14
N VAL A 9 -3.22 -5.18 7.95
CA VAL A 9 -3.06 -6.32 7.05
C VAL A 9 -3.36 -7.65 7.74
N ILE A 10 -3.63 -7.62 9.03
CA ILE A 10 -3.96 -8.84 9.79
C ILE A 10 -5.28 -9.40 9.27
N GLY A 11 -5.30 -10.69 8.95
CA GLY A 11 -6.47 -11.34 8.41
C GLY A 11 -6.67 -11.17 6.92
N ARG A 12 -5.73 -10.51 6.23
CA ARG A 12 -5.78 -10.34 4.77
C ARG A 12 -4.99 -11.44 4.07
N PRO A 13 -5.32 -11.74 2.81
CA PRO A 13 -4.55 -12.72 2.04
C PRO A 13 -3.07 -12.33 2.00
N GLU A 14 -2.21 -13.35 1.94
CA GLU A 14 -0.77 -13.13 2.00
C GLU A 14 -0.27 -12.24 0.87
N TYR A 15 -0.84 -12.36 -0.34
CA TYR A 15 -0.40 -11.53 -1.46
C TYR A 15 -0.61 -10.04 -1.18
N GLN A 16 -1.67 -9.69 -0.44
CA GLN A 16 -1.91 -8.30 -0.06
C GLN A 16 -0.90 -7.84 0.99
N VAL A 17 -0.60 -8.69 1.96
CA VAL A 17 0.40 -8.39 2.98
C VAL A 17 1.76 -8.17 2.33
N GLN A 18 2.15 -9.05 1.40
CA GLN A 18 3.41 -8.91 0.70
C GLN A 18 3.47 -7.65 -0.14
N THR A 19 2.36 -7.29 -0.80
CA THR A 19 2.30 -6.08 -1.60
C THR A 19 2.49 -4.83 -0.72
N VAL A 20 1.83 -4.80 0.43
CA VAL A 20 1.98 -3.69 1.37
C VAL A 20 3.43 -3.58 1.85
N LYS A 21 4.06 -4.72 2.17
CA LYS A 21 5.47 -4.72 2.58
C LYS A 21 6.39 -4.25 1.45
N ALA A 22 6.11 -4.67 0.23
CA ALA A 22 6.89 -4.25 -0.93
C ALA A 22 6.78 -2.74 -1.16
N LEU A 23 5.66 -2.15 -0.80
CA LEU A 23 5.48 -0.70 -0.87
C LEU A 23 6.19 0.04 0.27
N GLY A 24 6.71 -0.70 1.24
CA GLY A 24 7.46 -0.11 2.36
C GLY A 24 6.61 0.21 3.58
N LEU A 25 5.35 -0.21 3.59
CA LEU A 25 4.45 0.03 4.71
C LEU A 25 4.48 -1.17 5.66
N LYS A 26 4.49 -0.91 6.96
CA LYS A 26 4.60 -1.97 7.96
C LYS A 26 3.42 -1.99 8.92
N LYS A 27 2.88 -0.84 9.25
CA LYS A 27 1.80 -0.72 10.25
C LYS A 27 0.87 0.42 9.87
N ILE A 28 -0.28 0.45 10.50
CA ILE A 28 -1.25 1.52 10.30
C ILE A 28 -0.60 2.86 10.64
N GLY A 29 -0.78 3.83 9.77
CA GLY A 29 -0.19 5.14 9.93
C GLY A 29 1.11 5.34 9.18
N ASP A 30 1.76 4.26 8.73
CA ASP A 30 2.94 4.39 7.89
C ASP A 30 2.57 5.02 6.56
N SER A 31 3.43 5.89 6.08
CA SER A 31 3.24 6.54 4.78
C SER A 31 4.53 6.49 3.99
N ARG A 32 4.39 6.51 2.68
CA ARG A 32 5.51 6.52 1.75
C ARG A 32 5.17 7.36 0.55
N GLU A 33 6.17 8.04 0.02
CA GLU A 33 6.03 8.74 -1.24
C GLU A 33 6.71 7.91 -2.33
N LEU A 34 5.96 7.62 -3.39
CA LEU A 34 6.40 6.73 -4.46
C LEU A 34 6.29 7.44 -5.80
N ASN A 35 7.14 7.02 -6.72
CA ASN A 35 7.03 7.48 -8.10
C ASN A 35 5.77 6.90 -8.75
N ASP A 36 5.12 7.73 -9.55
CA ASP A 36 3.93 7.30 -10.28
C ASP A 36 4.37 6.53 -11.52
N SER A 37 4.38 5.21 -11.42
CA SER A 37 4.72 4.33 -12.53
C SER A 37 3.66 3.25 -12.67
N PRO A 38 3.54 2.63 -13.85
CA PRO A 38 2.56 1.54 -14.04
C PRO A 38 2.74 0.41 -13.04
N ALA A 39 3.98 0.04 -12.72
CA ALA A 39 4.25 -1.02 -11.77
C ALA A 39 3.76 -0.64 -10.37
N ILE A 40 4.07 0.58 -9.92
CA ILE A 40 3.65 1.05 -8.61
C ILE A 40 2.13 1.21 -8.55
N ARG A 41 1.52 1.74 -9.60
CA ARG A 41 0.06 1.87 -9.65
C ARG A 41 -0.63 0.50 -9.56
N GLY A 42 -0.07 -0.51 -10.20
CA GLY A 42 -0.61 -1.87 -10.12
C GLY A 42 -0.57 -2.40 -8.70
N MET A 43 0.55 -2.23 -8.01
CA MET A 43 0.69 -2.65 -6.62
C MET A 43 -0.27 -1.90 -5.70
N VAL A 44 -0.35 -0.60 -5.85
CA VAL A 44 -1.25 0.23 -5.04
C VAL A 44 -2.70 -0.17 -5.30
N ASN A 45 -3.06 -0.40 -6.55
CA ASN A 45 -4.43 -0.80 -6.89
C ASN A 45 -4.83 -2.13 -6.24
N THR A 46 -3.88 -3.03 -6.09
CA THR A 46 -4.14 -4.33 -5.45
C THR A 46 -4.57 -4.16 -3.99
N VAL A 47 -4.03 -3.17 -3.30
CA VAL A 47 -4.29 -2.96 -1.87
C VAL A 47 -4.87 -1.59 -1.55
N LYS A 48 -5.42 -0.89 -2.55
CA LYS A 48 -5.91 0.48 -2.33
C LYS A 48 -7.02 0.56 -1.30
N HIS A 49 -7.76 -0.53 -1.09
CA HIS A 49 -8.79 -0.58 -0.06
C HIS A 49 -8.21 -0.54 1.35
N LEU A 50 -6.91 -0.76 1.49
CA LEU A 50 -6.19 -0.67 2.76
C LEU A 50 -5.44 0.65 2.90
N LEU A 51 -5.34 1.42 1.82
CA LEU A 51 -4.50 2.60 1.76
C LEU A 51 -5.32 3.86 1.49
N GLU A 52 -4.73 4.98 1.87
CA GLU A 52 -5.15 6.29 1.38
C GLU A 52 -4.10 6.78 0.39
N VAL A 53 -4.53 7.14 -0.79
CA VAL A 53 -3.64 7.58 -1.86
C VAL A 53 -3.83 9.08 -2.08
N GLN A 54 -2.72 9.81 -2.05
CA GLN A 54 -2.70 11.24 -2.39
C GLN A 54 -1.79 11.43 -3.60
N GLU A 55 -2.30 12.11 -4.59
CA GLU A 55 -1.54 12.39 -5.80
C GLU A 55 -1.11 13.84 -5.90
#